data_49c553bf8134aa6ee6ab995d8e03777f
#
_entry.id   49c553bf8134aa6ee6ab995d8e03777f
#
_cell.length_a   1.000
_cell.length_b   1.000
_cell.length_c   1.000
_cell.angle_alpha   90.00
_cell.angle_beta   90.00
_cell.angle_gamma   90.00
#
_symmetry.space_group_name_H-M   'P 1'
#
loop_
_entity.id
_entity.type
_entity.pdbx_description
1 polymer ?
#
loop_
_entity_poly.entity_id
_entity_poly.type
_entity_poly.pdbx_seq_one_letter_code
_entity_poly.pdbx_strand_id
1 'polypeptide(L)'
;DASGKITKLYDTYNNEPLKEGEKAKKPKTYIQWVPISEKYQSLVRIHEIRVYNQLFNSENPSAHEGGFLKDINPNSEVVYKEAVIEHNYHEVIKSEPWVVDSIKESEFYVEEDKNTKETFRFQGMRVGYFTMDKESDNDKIILNRIVSLKDNTSK
;
A
#
# COMPACT_ATOMS: atom_id res chain seq x y z
N ASP A 1 -1.17 -27.62 -6.47
CA ASP A 1 -0.31 -28.75 -6.81
C ASP A 1 -0.01 -29.61 -5.57
N ALA A 2 0.72 -30.67 -5.71
CA ALA A 2 1.03 -31.61 -4.61
C ALA A 2 1.87 -30.95 -3.47
N SER A 3 2.50 -29.80 -3.71
CA SER A 3 3.25 -29.04 -2.70
C SER A 3 2.39 -28.05 -1.91
N GLY A 4 1.08 -27.99 -2.15
CA GLY A 4 0.16 -27.02 -1.57
C GLY A 4 0.23 -25.64 -2.23
N LYS A 5 1.04 -25.45 -3.28
CA LYS A 5 1.11 -24.20 -4.02
C LYS A 5 -0.13 -24.03 -4.90
N ILE A 6 -0.80 -22.89 -4.75
CA ILE A 6 -1.93 -22.53 -5.62
C ILE A 6 -1.39 -22.21 -7.01
N THR A 7 -1.82 -22.97 -8.02
CA THR A 7 -1.39 -22.80 -9.41
C THR A 7 -2.46 -22.15 -10.27
N LYS A 8 -3.74 -22.25 -9.87
CA LYS A 8 -4.85 -21.68 -10.61
C LYS A 8 -6.03 -21.42 -9.68
N LEU A 9 -6.68 -20.30 -9.88
CA LEU A 9 -7.96 -19.95 -9.27
C LEU A 9 -9.04 -19.96 -10.35
N TYR A 10 -10.20 -20.49 -10.01
CA TYR A 10 -11.39 -20.41 -10.84
C TYR A 10 -12.39 -19.51 -10.15
N ASP A 11 -12.95 -18.60 -10.90
CA ASP A 11 -13.97 -17.68 -10.43
C ASP A 11 -15.23 -17.83 -11.29
N THR A 12 -16.37 -17.64 -10.67
CA THR A 12 -17.66 -17.61 -11.34
C THR A 12 -18.35 -16.30 -10.99
N TYR A 13 -18.57 -15.48 -12.00
CA TYR A 13 -19.34 -14.27 -11.84
C TYR A 13 -20.81 -14.60 -11.71
N ASN A 14 -21.40 -14.28 -10.54
CA ASN A 14 -22.82 -14.42 -10.32
C ASN A 14 -23.49 -13.04 -10.39
N ASN A 15 -24.27 -12.81 -11.43
CA ASN A 15 -25.04 -11.60 -11.67
C ASN A 15 -26.56 -11.81 -11.57
N GLU A 16 -26.99 -12.97 -11.06
CA GLU A 16 -28.41 -13.23 -10.87
C GLU A 16 -28.99 -12.29 -9.82
N PRO A 17 -30.09 -11.59 -10.10
CA PRO A 17 -30.77 -10.76 -9.11
C PRO A 17 -31.28 -11.65 -7.96
N LEU A 18 -31.19 -11.14 -6.75
CA LEU A 18 -31.75 -11.81 -5.58
C LEU A 18 -33.26 -11.94 -5.75
N LYS A 19 -33.81 -13.08 -5.41
CA LYS A 19 -35.26 -13.30 -5.36
C LYS A 19 -35.86 -12.49 -4.23
N GLU A 20 -37.14 -12.15 -4.36
CA GLU A 20 -37.89 -11.44 -3.33
C GLU A 20 -37.80 -12.17 -1.97
N GLY A 21 -37.35 -11.49 -0.94
CA GLY A 21 -37.11 -12.06 0.39
C GLY A 21 -35.77 -12.76 0.60
N GLU A 22 -34.96 -12.92 -0.46
CA GLU A 22 -33.61 -13.50 -0.36
C GLU A 22 -32.60 -12.46 0.10
N LYS A 23 -31.79 -12.79 1.12
CA LYS A 23 -30.70 -11.93 1.61
C LYS A 23 -29.39 -12.32 0.93
N ALA A 24 -28.63 -11.33 0.47
CA ALA A 24 -27.29 -11.53 -0.03
C ALA A 24 -26.42 -12.24 1.03
N LYS A 25 -25.76 -13.31 0.65
CA LYS A 25 -24.78 -13.98 1.51
C LYS A 25 -23.60 -13.04 1.72
N LYS A 26 -23.28 -12.73 2.97
CA LYS A 26 -22.06 -11.99 3.29
C LYS A 26 -20.85 -12.83 2.87
N PRO A 27 -19.93 -12.27 2.07
CA PRO A 27 -18.72 -12.99 1.72
C PRO A 27 -17.86 -13.21 2.99
N LYS A 28 -17.15 -14.33 3.04
CA LYS A 28 -16.25 -14.65 4.16
C LYS A 28 -15.02 -13.74 4.17
N THR A 29 -14.59 -13.30 3.01
CA THR A 29 -13.44 -12.40 2.82
C THR A 29 -13.59 -11.61 1.53
N TYR A 30 -12.75 -10.61 1.39
CA TYR A 30 -12.63 -9.80 0.18
C TYR A 30 -11.19 -9.88 -0.30
N ILE A 31 -10.99 -10.05 -1.58
CA ILE A 31 -9.69 -10.00 -2.22
C ILE A 31 -9.62 -8.80 -3.15
N GLN A 32 -8.43 -8.24 -3.30
CA GLN A 32 -8.15 -7.23 -4.31
C GLN A 32 -7.51 -7.90 -5.52
N TRP A 33 -7.84 -7.40 -6.67
CA TRP A 33 -7.30 -7.90 -7.93
C TRP A 33 -7.09 -6.74 -8.90
N VAL A 34 -6.15 -6.90 -9.79
CA VAL A 34 -5.86 -5.97 -10.88
C VAL A 34 -5.94 -6.75 -12.19
N PRO A 35 -6.75 -6.30 -13.16
CA PRO A 35 -6.83 -6.98 -14.44
C PRO A 35 -5.51 -6.84 -15.21
N ILE A 36 -5.08 -7.90 -15.85
CA ILE A 36 -3.98 -7.87 -16.81
C ILE A 36 -4.59 -7.79 -18.20
N SER A 37 -4.48 -6.65 -18.85
CA SER A 37 -5.05 -6.45 -20.18
C SER A 37 -4.16 -5.51 -20.99
N GLU A 38 -3.55 -6.05 -22.03
CA GLU A 38 -2.76 -5.27 -23.00
C GLU A 38 -3.63 -4.22 -23.70
N LYS A 39 -4.85 -4.60 -24.04
CA LYS A 39 -5.80 -3.69 -24.72
C LYS A 39 -6.09 -2.43 -23.94
N TYR A 40 -6.18 -2.53 -22.62
CA TYR A 40 -6.51 -1.39 -21.76
C TYR A 40 -5.30 -0.84 -21.01
N GLN A 41 -4.10 -1.35 -21.25
CA GLN A 41 -2.87 -0.97 -20.53
C GLN A 41 -3.12 -0.92 -19.02
N SER A 42 -3.86 -1.89 -18.50
CA SER A 42 -4.47 -1.83 -17.17
C SER A 42 -3.50 -2.12 -16.03
N LEU A 43 -2.27 -2.50 -16.34
CA LEU A 43 -1.29 -2.91 -15.37
C LEU A 43 -0.18 -1.87 -15.23
N VAL A 44 -0.03 -1.30 -14.05
CA VAL A 44 1.12 -0.48 -13.69
C VAL A 44 2.04 -1.31 -12.78
N ARG A 45 3.29 -1.42 -13.15
CA ARG A 45 4.30 -2.15 -12.36
C ARG A 45 4.95 -1.22 -11.35
N ILE A 46 4.96 -1.65 -10.11
CA ILE A 46 5.65 -0.99 -9.02
C ILE A 46 6.96 -1.73 -8.79
N HIS A 47 8.07 -1.03 -8.89
CA HIS A 47 9.39 -1.63 -8.69
C HIS A 47 9.62 -2.07 -7.26
N GLU A 48 9.26 -1.20 -6.31
CA GLU A 48 9.43 -1.48 -4.90
C GLU A 48 8.24 -0.92 -4.10
N ILE A 49 7.74 -1.71 -3.16
CA ILE A 49 6.94 -1.22 -2.05
C ILE A 49 7.77 -1.42 -0.80
N ARG A 50 8.14 -0.32 -0.15
CA ARG A 50 8.93 -0.32 1.08
C ARG A 50 8.01 -0.23 2.29
N VAL A 51 8.22 -1.13 3.22
CA VAL A 51 7.49 -1.18 4.49
C VAL A 51 8.50 -1.03 5.61
N TYR A 52 8.37 0.04 6.37
CA TYR A 52 9.23 0.30 7.50
C TYR A 52 8.57 -0.18 8.79
N ASN A 53 9.33 -0.90 9.59
CA ASN A 53 8.98 -1.40 10.91
C ASN A 53 9.87 -0.71 11.95
N GLN A 54 9.71 -1.09 13.21
CA GLN A 54 10.58 -0.60 14.28
C GLN A 54 12.04 -0.95 13.98
N LEU A 55 12.93 0.03 14.15
CA LEU A 55 14.36 -0.14 13.89
C LEU A 55 15.02 -1.10 14.88
N PHE A 56 14.52 -1.14 16.12
CA PHE A 56 15.03 -1.99 17.18
C PHE A 56 13.99 -2.99 17.65
N ASN A 57 14.44 -4.11 18.20
CA ASN A 57 13.56 -5.15 18.72
C ASN A 57 13.02 -4.82 20.11
N SER A 58 13.75 -4.03 20.91
CA SER A 58 13.36 -3.64 22.26
C SER A 58 13.00 -2.15 22.37
N GLU A 59 12.24 -1.80 23.40
CA GLU A 59 11.90 -0.40 23.69
C GLU A 59 13.11 0.43 24.19
N ASN A 60 14.12 -0.23 24.73
CA ASN A 60 15.33 0.43 25.21
C ASN A 60 16.58 -0.25 24.63
N PRO A 61 16.93 0.06 23.38
CA PRO A 61 18.07 -0.54 22.70
C PRO A 61 19.42 -0.32 23.39
N SER A 62 19.55 0.82 24.09
CA SER A 62 20.79 1.15 24.79
C SER A 62 21.06 0.26 26.02
N ALA A 63 20.03 -0.37 26.57
CA ALA A 63 20.15 -1.30 27.68
C ALA A 63 20.43 -2.75 27.23
N HIS A 64 20.43 -3.01 25.92
CA HIS A 64 20.68 -4.33 25.38
C HIS A 64 22.14 -4.78 25.68
N GLU A 65 22.29 -6.02 26.17
CA GLU A 65 23.60 -6.63 26.37
C GLU A 65 24.34 -6.73 25.03
N GLY A 66 25.46 -6.04 24.91
CA GLY A 66 26.20 -5.92 23.65
C GLY A 66 25.90 -4.65 22.84
N GLY A 67 25.09 -3.74 23.39
CA GLY A 67 24.80 -2.41 22.82
C GLY A 67 23.70 -2.40 21.76
N PHE A 68 23.25 -1.22 21.39
CA PHE A 68 22.11 -1.02 20.50
C PHE A 68 22.28 -1.65 19.10
N LEU A 69 23.52 -1.80 18.61
CA LEU A 69 23.78 -2.45 17.33
C LEU A 69 23.37 -3.93 17.30
N LYS A 70 23.36 -4.58 18.47
CA LYS A 70 22.90 -5.97 18.59
C LYS A 70 21.38 -6.10 18.62
N ASP A 71 20.69 -5.00 18.89
CA ASP A 71 19.24 -4.94 19.00
C ASP A 71 18.56 -4.51 17.68
N ILE A 72 19.31 -4.26 16.64
CA ILE A 72 18.78 -3.86 15.34
C ILE A 72 17.83 -4.95 14.81
N ASN A 73 16.64 -4.54 14.43
CA ASN A 73 15.67 -5.40 13.77
C ASN A 73 16.08 -5.62 12.30
N PRO A 74 16.45 -6.84 11.89
CA PRO A 74 16.83 -7.11 10.51
C PRO A 74 15.67 -6.93 9.51
N ASN A 75 14.43 -6.89 10.00
CA ASN A 75 13.22 -6.65 9.22
C ASN A 75 12.69 -5.22 9.42
N SER A 76 13.53 -4.27 9.83
CA SER A 76 13.15 -2.86 9.97
C SER A 76 12.73 -2.24 8.64
N GLU A 77 13.27 -2.72 7.53
CA GLU A 77 12.80 -2.45 6.18
C GLU A 77 12.48 -3.76 5.47
N VAL A 78 11.29 -3.84 4.91
CA VAL A 78 10.86 -4.96 4.05
C VAL A 78 10.50 -4.42 2.68
N VAL A 79 11.18 -4.92 1.65
CA VAL A 79 10.98 -4.49 0.26
C VAL A 79 10.23 -5.58 -0.51
N TYR A 80 9.05 -5.24 -1.01
CA TYR A 80 8.28 -6.06 -1.93
C TYR A 80 8.56 -5.59 -3.35
N LYS A 81 9.05 -6.48 -4.20
CA LYS A 81 9.35 -6.20 -5.60
C LYS A 81 8.23 -6.70 -6.50
N GLU A 82 8.15 -6.10 -7.68
CA GLU A 82 7.23 -6.53 -8.75
C GLU A 82 5.74 -6.50 -8.37
N ALA A 83 5.36 -5.59 -7.49
CA ALA A 83 3.95 -5.35 -7.22
C ALA A 83 3.27 -4.72 -8.44
N VAL A 84 1.96 -4.82 -8.49
CA VAL A 84 1.16 -4.25 -9.58
C VAL A 84 -0.01 -3.47 -9.01
N ILE A 85 -0.35 -2.37 -9.67
CA ILE A 85 -1.51 -1.56 -9.34
C ILE A 85 -2.34 -1.26 -10.58
N GLU A 86 -3.50 -0.74 -10.37
CA GLU A 86 -4.46 -0.37 -11.39
C GLU A 86 -3.99 0.86 -12.19
N HIS A 87 -4.39 0.90 -13.46
CA HIS A 87 -4.00 1.95 -14.42
C HIS A 87 -4.36 3.37 -13.95
N ASN A 88 -5.41 3.54 -13.18
CA ASN A 88 -5.82 4.85 -12.67
C ASN A 88 -4.76 5.57 -11.82
N TYR A 89 -3.70 4.85 -11.43
CA TYR A 89 -2.51 5.45 -10.84
C TYR A 89 -1.99 6.64 -11.65
N HIS A 90 -1.97 6.54 -12.97
CA HIS A 90 -1.49 7.62 -13.85
C HIS A 90 -2.38 8.87 -13.79
N GLU A 91 -3.66 8.71 -13.52
CA GLU A 91 -4.56 9.87 -13.35
C GLU A 91 -4.39 10.48 -11.95
N VAL A 92 -4.18 9.64 -10.94
CA VAL A 92 -3.95 10.12 -9.57
C VAL A 92 -2.68 10.97 -9.48
N ILE A 93 -1.58 10.55 -10.09
CA ILE A 93 -0.32 11.31 -10.05
C ILE A 93 -0.32 12.58 -10.91
N LYS A 94 -1.28 12.74 -11.81
CA LYS A 94 -1.48 13.99 -12.56
C LYS A 94 -2.28 15.03 -11.75
N SER A 95 -3.04 14.55 -10.77
CA SER A 95 -3.83 15.43 -9.90
C SER A 95 -2.88 16.16 -8.96
N GLU A 96 -3.04 17.46 -8.82
CA GLU A 96 -2.31 18.19 -7.78
C GLU A 96 -2.68 17.60 -6.41
N PRO A 97 -1.71 17.42 -5.51
CA PRO A 97 -1.99 17.03 -4.14
C PRO A 97 -2.90 18.10 -3.52
N TRP A 98 -4.12 17.72 -3.19
CA TRP A 98 -5.07 18.68 -2.63
C TRP A 98 -4.69 19.01 -1.21
N VAL A 99 -4.42 20.26 -1.02
CA VAL A 99 -4.33 20.87 0.30
C VAL A 99 -5.69 21.43 0.61
N VAL A 100 -6.34 20.89 1.63
CA VAL A 100 -7.63 21.43 2.11
C VAL A 100 -7.36 22.81 2.68
N ASP A 101 -8.18 23.81 2.35
CA ASP A 101 -7.96 25.20 2.78
C ASP A 101 -7.83 25.32 4.30
N SER A 102 -8.56 24.51 5.08
CA SER A 102 -8.41 24.44 6.54
C SER A 102 -7.02 24.00 7.02
N ILE A 103 -6.26 23.29 6.18
CA ILE A 103 -4.87 22.92 6.52
C ILE A 103 -3.93 24.06 6.20
N LYS A 104 -4.20 24.85 5.14
CA LYS A 104 -3.42 26.04 4.79
C LYS A 104 -3.47 27.12 5.86
N GLU A 105 -4.57 27.19 6.61
CA GLU A 105 -4.76 28.12 7.71
C GLU A 105 -4.11 27.65 9.02
N SER A 106 -3.59 26.41 9.06
CA SER A 106 -2.91 25.87 10.24
C SER A 106 -1.51 26.47 10.38
N GLU A 107 -1.13 26.83 11.61
CA GLU A 107 0.23 27.28 11.96
C GLU A 107 1.32 26.22 11.69
N PHE A 108 0.91 24.95 11.53
CA PHE A 108 1.80 23.82 11.20
C PHE A 108 1.89 23.58 9.70
N TYR A 109 1.20 24.39 8.89
CA TYR A 109 1.28 24.24 7.43
C TYR A 109 2.63 24.75 6.93
N VAL A 110 3.40 23.85 6.35
CA VAL A 110 4.57 24.20 5.57
C VAL A 110 4.17 24.08 4.10
N GLU A 111 4.36 25.14 3.35
CA GLU A 111 4.17 25.09 1.89
C GLU A 111 5.28 24.21 1.32
N GLU A 112 5.01 22.89 1.27
CA GLU A 112 5.88 21.94 0.60
C GLU A 112 5.90 22.30 -0.89
N ASP A 113 7.05 22.09 -1.53
CA ASP A 113 7.13 22.19 -2.97
C ASP A 113 6.09 21.25 -3.58
N LYS A 114 5.08 21.82 -4.22
CA LYS A 114 3.93 21.11 -4.81
C LYS A 114 4.34 20.04 -5.83
N ASN A 115 5.59 20.08 -6.23
CA ASN A 115 6.17 19.14 -7.21
C ASN A 115 6.93 17.98 -6.56
N THR A 116 6.99 17.90 -5.23
CA THR A 116 7.66 16.75 -4.60
C THR A 116 6.81 15.50 -4.73
N LYS A 117 7.44 14.40 -5.11
CA LYS A 117 6.76 13.12 -5.31
C LYS A 117 6.13 12.58 -4.05
N GLU A 118 6.69 12.88 -2.91
CA GLU A 118 6.22 12.46 -1.59
C GLU A 118 4.86 13.08 -1.21
N THR A 119 4.43 14.11 -1.92
CA THR A 119 3.09 14.69 -1.73
C THR A 119 1.98 13.81 -2.32
N PHE A 120 2.31 12.91 -3.26
CA PHE A 120 1.34 11.95 -3.79
C PHE A 120 1.06 10.84 -2.78
N ARG A 121 -0.16 10.86 -2.25
CA ARG A 121 -0.62 9.90 -1.24
C ARG A 121 -1.88 9.21 -1.72
N PHE A 122 -1.96 7.92 -1.53
CA PHE A 122 -3.11 7.13 -1.95
C PHE A 122 -3.32 5.90 -1.09
N GLN A 123 -4.53 5.41 -1.12
CA GLN A 123 -4.88 4.18 -0.45
C GLN A 123 -4.78 3.01 -1.43
N GLY A 124 -3.92 2.03 -1.12
CA GLY A 124 -4.07 0.69 -1.66
C GLY A 124 -5.24 0.03 -0.98
N MET A 125 -6.37 -0.10 -1.70
CA MET A 125 -7.62 -0.60 -1.13
C MET A 125 -7.41 -1.92 -0.38
N ARG A 126 -7.79 -1.97 0.89
CA ARG A 126 -7.62 -3.12 1.81
C ARG A 126 -6.18 -3.55 2.08
N VAL A 127 -5.19 -2.76 1.68
CA VAL A 127 -3.76 -3.06 1.88
C VAL A 127 -3.14 -2.06 2.85
N GLY A 128 -3.21 -0.77 2.54
CA GLY A 128 -2.60 0.28 3.36
C GLY A 128 -2.65 1.64 2.70
N TYR A 129 -2.04 2.62 3.35
CA TYR A 129 -1.84 3.95 2.78
C TYR A 129 -0.38 4.09 2.36
N PHE A 130 -0.19 4.71 1.22
CA PHE A 130 1.10 4.82 0.57
C PHE A 130 1.39 6.25 0.13
N THR A 131 2.67 6.57 0.08
CA THR A 131 3.19 7.76 -0.58
C THR A 131 4.22 7.36 -1.61
N MET A 132 4.42 8.20 -2.63
CA MET A 132 5.48 7.99 -3.60
C MET A 132 6.82 8.35 -2.96
N ASP A 133 7.84 7.54 -3.20
CA ASP A 133 9.20 7.84 -2.77
C ASP A 133 9.85 8.88 -3.71
N LYS A 134 10.70 9.74 -3.15
CA LYS A 134 11.45 10.74 -3.91
C LYS A 134 12.36 10.15 -5.01
N GLU A 135 12.80 8.92 -4.83
CA GLU A 135 13.62 8.18 -5.79
C GLU A 135 12.81 7.64 -6.97
N SER A 136 11.47 7.78 -6.96
CA SER A 136 10.64 7.38 -8.08
C SER A 136 10.91 8.25 -9.30
N ASP A 137 10.78 7.67 -10.48
CA ASP A 137 10.75 8.35 -11.76
C ASP A 137 9.71 7.72 -12.69
N ASN A 138 9.69 8.11 -13.97
CA ASN A 138 8.70 7.61 -14.92
C ASN A 138 8.82 6.10 -15.18
N ASP A 139 10.03 5.56 -15.05
CA ASP A 139 10.35 4.16 -15.32
C ASP A 139 10.46 3.33 -14.04
N LYS A 140 10.71 3.99 -12.90
CA LYS A 140 10.95 3.34 -11.62
C LYS A 140 10.00 3.88 -10.54
N ILE A 141 8.90 3.21 -10.31
CA ILE A 141 7.92 3.59 -9.28
C ILE A 141 8.28 2.89 -7.96
N ILE A 142 8.48 3.70 -6.93
CA ILE A 142 8.75 3.24 -5.56
C ILE A 142 7.68 3.84 -4.65
N LEU A 143 7.07 3.01 -3.82
CA LEU A 143 6.05 3.41 -2.87
C LEU A 143 6.48 3.09 -1.45
N ASN A 144 6.27 4.03 -0.54
CA ASN A 144 6.47 3.84 0.88
C ASN A 144 5.11 3.65 1.56
N ARG A 145 4.97 2.60 2.37
CA ARG A 145 3.78 2.43 3.20
C ARG A 145 3.83 3.42 4.36
N ILE A 146 2.82 4.29 4.45
CA ILE A 146 2.67 5.24 5.56
C ILE A 146 2.12 4.50 6.78
N VAL A 147 0.99 3.79 6.60
CA VAL A 147 0.30 3.08 7.67
C VAL A 147 -0.50 1.91 7.10
N SER A 148 -0.69 0.87 7.91
CA SER A 148 -1.59 -0.25 7.62
C SER A 148 -3.05 0.17 7.84
N LEU A 149 -4.01 -0.56 7.25
CA LEU A 149 -5.45 -0.31 7.48
C LEU A 149 -5.96 -0.83 8.82
N LYS A 150 -5.21 -1.69 9.47
CA LYS A 150 -5.53 -2.21 10.80
C LYS A 150 -4.29 -2.07 11.64
N ASP A 151 -4.40 -1.36 12.73
CA ASP A 151 -3.43 -1.49 13.80
C ASP A 151 -3.56 -2.91 14.34
N ASN A 152 -2.55 -3.72 14.06
CA ASN A 152 -2.34 -4.94 14.80
C ASN A 152 -1.81 -4.54 16.18
N THR A 153 -2.64 -3.86 16.96
CA THR A 153 -2.45 -3.83 18.41
C THR A 153 -2.70 -5.25 18.86
N SER A 154 -1.66 -6.06 18.81
CA SER A 154 -1.62 -7.31 19.55
C SER A 154 -1.83 -6.96 21.01
N LYS A 155 -3.01 -7.34 21.52
CA LYS A 155 -3.25 -7.45 22.97
C LYS A 155 -2.38 -8.57 23.52
#